data_8965a0d6b6a8a7a3854e3ea4caf0d6e6
#
_entry.id   8965a0d6b6a8a7a3854e3ea4caf0d6e6
#
_cell.length_a   1.000
_cell.length_b   1.000
_cell.length_c   1.000
_cell.angle_alpha   90.00
_cell.angle_beta   90.00
_cell.angle_gamma   90.00
#
_symmetry.space_group_name_H-M   'P 1'
#
loop_
_entity.id
_entity.type
_entity.pdbx_description
1 polymer ?
#
loop_
_entity_poly.entity_id
_entity_poly.type
_entity_poly.pdbx_seq_one_letter_code
_entity_poly.pdbx_strand_id
1 'polypeptide(L)'
;HPSFKTLSLFHKNVMGSFMHDYSVKFEASQVDIDCENQNLLNSVIIGFKQKDYIYSIYKKNSLNEKFKTSYELNKNNSEKLKSINFLKELVSEPSNIIYPQSFVKRTEKQINKSKVNIKILDQKKIKKIGLNCLLAVSQGSARQPRVMEFSKKDNSKNVDVLFVGKGVCFDSGGISIKPSAGMEEMKWDMGGAAVTAAIIKYLSEIKTNFSYAGIVGLVENMPDGEAQRPGD
;
A
#
# COMPACT_ATOMS: atom_id res chain seq x y z
N HIS A 1 -13.07 34.26 3.21
CA HIS A 1 -12.22 33.12 2.88
C HIS A 1 -11.53 32.62 4.15
N PRO A 2 -11.68 31.35 4.56
CA PRO A 2 -10.85 30.80 5.62
C PRO A 2 -9.39 30.92 5.17
N SER A 3 -8.53 31.39 6.07
CA SER A 3 -7.12 31.51 5.74
C SER A 3 -6.58 30.09 5.46
N PHE A 4 -5.86 29.89 4.35
CA PHE A 4 -5.26 28.60 3.97
C PHE A 4 -4.33 28.01 5.06
N LYS A 5 -3.93 28.81 6.05
CA LYS A 5 -3.14 28.37 7.22
C LYS A 5 -3.89 27.37 8.12
N THR A 6 -5.23 27.40 8.14
CA THR A 6 -6.07 26.55 8.99
C THR A 6 -6.52 25.24 8.34
N LEU A 7 -6.25 25.04 7.03
CA LEU A 7 -6.62 23.81 6.35
C LEU A 7 -5.64 22.68 6.69
N SER A 8 -6.18 21.53 7.07
CA SER A 8 -5.38 20.31 7.24
C SER A 8 -4.76 19.84 5.91
N LEU A 9 -3.73 19.00 5.98
CA LEU A 9 -3.12 18.36 4.80
C LEU A 9 -4.17 17.60 3.96
N PHE A 10 -5.14 16.96 4.64
CA PHE A 10 -6.24 16.26 3.99
C PHE A 10 -7.07 17.20 3.10
N HIS A 11 -7.52 18.35 3.65
CA HIS A 11 -8.30 19.32 2.88
C HIS A 11 -7.54 19.87 1.67
N LYS A 12 -6.23 20.11 1.82
CA LYS A 12 -5.37 20.58 0.73
C LYS A 12 -5.25 19.55 -0.40
N ASN A 13 -5.15 18.26 -0.07
CA ASN A 13 -5.15 17.19 -1.06
C ASN A 13 -6.54 17.02 -1.73
N VAL A 14 -7.62 17.18 -0.98
CA VAL A 14 -8.99 17.15 -1.53
C VAL A 14 -9.22 18.26 -2.56
N MET A 15 -8.64 19.46 -2.37
CA MET A 15 -8.68 20.51 -3.40
C MET A 15 -8.09 20.04 -4.72
N GLY A 16 -6.93 19.36 -4.70
CA GLY A 16 -6.31 18.81 -5.91
C GLY A 16 -7.19 17.77 -6.59
N SER A 17 -7.80 16.89 -5.81
CA SER A 17 -8.75 15.88 -6.31
C SER A 17 -9.97 16.54 -6.97
N PHE A 18 -10.50 17.59 -6.37
CA PHE A 18 -11.60 18.38 -6.93
C PHE A 18 -11.21 19.06 -8.25
N MET A 19 -10.03 19.67 -8.32
CA MET A 19 -9.51 20.27 -9.54
C MET A 19 -9.36 19.23 -10.66
N HIS A 20 -8.94 18.01 -10.33
CA HIS A 20 -8.90 16.90 -11.29
C HIS A 20 -10.29 16.60 -11.87
N ASP A 21 -11.33 16.49 -11.03
CA ASP A 21 -12.70 16.23 -11.50
C ASP A 21 -13.22 17.34 -12.41
N TYR A 22 -12.89 18.60 -12.10
CA TYR A 22 -13.19 19.74 -12.98
C TYR A 22 -12.47 19.63 -14.32
N SER A 23 -11.18 19.29 -14.31
CA SER A 23 -10.40 19.12 -15.54
C SER A 23 -10.96 18.03 -16.43
N VAL A 24 -11.45 16.93 -15.85
CA VAL A 24 -12.14 15.86 -16.58
C VAL A 24 -13.44 16.36 -17.18
N LYS A 25 -14.25 17.11 -16.41
CA LYS A 25 -15.54 17.66 -16.87
C LYS A 25 -15.41 18.61 -18.06
N PHE A 26 -14.32 19.37 -18.09
CA PHE A 26 -14.03 20.33 -19.17
C PHE A 26 -13.11 19.77 -20.27
N GLU A 27 -12.85 18.46 -20.26
CA GLU A 27 -12.04 17.78 -21.28
C GLU A 27 -10.65 18.41 -21.49
N ALA A 28 -10.06 18.93 -20.42
CA ALA A 28 -8.76 19.58 -20.48
C ALA A 28 -7.68 18.59 -20.96
N SER A 29 -6.76 19.05 -21.82
CA SER A 29 -5.59 18.27 -22.25
C SER A 29 -4.37 18.51 -21.37
N GLN A 30 -4.29 19.70 -20.76
CA GLN A 30 -3.23 20.12 -19.85
C GLN A 30 -3.84 20.90 -18.69
N VAL A 31 -3.25 20.76 -17.51
CA VAL A 31 -3.66 21.46 -16.30
C VAL A 31 -2.44 22.12 -15.67
N ASP A 32 -2.46 23.44 -15.59
CA ASP A 32 -1.47 24.24 -14.89
C ASP A 32 -2.09 24.80 -13.61
N ILE A 33 -1.43 24.53 -12.49
CA ILE A 33 -1.88 24.98 -11.17
C ILE A 33 -0.87 25.99 -10.66
N ASP A 34 -1.30 27.23 -10.49
CA ASP A 34 -0.49 28.30 -9.94
C ASP A 34 -0.90 28.63 -8.51
N CYS A 35 0.08 28.83 -7.63
CA CYS A 35 -0.14 29.20 -6.24
C CYS A 35 1.15 29.75 -5.64
N GLU A 36 1.11 30.97 -5.08
CA GLU A 36 2.26 31.59 -4.42
C GLU A 36 2.78 30.76 -3.23
N ASN A 37 1.90 30.06 -2.53
CA ASN A 37 2.27 29.21 -1.39
C ASN A 37 2.71 27.82 -1.84
N GLN A 38 4.01 27.57 -1.89
CA GLN A 38 4.62 26.31 -2.35
C GLN A 38 4.15 25.08 -1.55
N ASN A 39 3.90 25.20 -0.24
CA ASN A 39 3.40 24.07 0.57
C ASN A 39 1.96 23.73 0.21
N LEU A 40 1.14 24.73 -0.05
CA LEU A 40 -0.22 24.51 -0.53
C LEU A 40 -0.19 23.90 -1.93
N LEU A 41 0.59 24.47 -2.85
CA LEU A 41 0.76 24.00 -4.22
C LEU A 41 1.18 22.51 -4.23
N ASN A 42 2.22 22.12 -3.51
CA ASN A 42 2.65 20.73 -3.38
C ASN A 42 1.52 19.79 -2.93
N SER A 43 0.73 20.22 -1.94
CA SER A 43 -0.37 19.40 -1.41
C SER A 43 -1.50 19.24 -2.44
N VAL A 44 -1.84 20.31 -3.16
CA VAL A 44 -2.85 20.30 -4.22
C VAL A 44 -2.40 19.41 -5.37
N ILE A 45 -1.16 19.55 -5.83
CA ILE A 45 -0.58 18.72 -6.91
C ILE A 45 -0.56 17.23 -6.52
N ILE A 46 -0.19 16.90 -5.27
CA ILE A 46 -0.26 15.51 -4.80
C ILE A 46 -1.69 14.98 -4.89
N GLY A 47 -2.67 15.74 -4.42
CA GLY A 47 -4.08 15.33 -4.49
C GLY A 47 -4.57 15.15 -5.92
N PHE A 48 -4.20 16.06 -6.82
CA PHE A 48 -4.48 15.97 -8.25
C PHE A 48 -3.89 14.70 -8.87
N LYS A 49 -2.58 14.48 -8.72
CA LYS A 49 -1.87 13.32 -9.27
C LYS A 49 -2.32 11.99 -8.65
N GLN A 50 -2.74 11.98 -7.39
CA GLN A 50 -3.34 10.80 -6.77
C GLN A 50 -4.65 10.41 -7.45
N LYS A 51 -5.47 11.37 -7.83
CA LYS A 51 -6.74 11.14 -8.54
C LYS A 51 -6.49 10.76 -10.00
N ASP A 52 -5.48 11.33 -10.63
CA ASP A 52 -5.12 11.11 -12.03
C ASP A 52 -4.51 9.72 -12.28
N TYR A 53 -3.96 9.08 -11.25
CA TYR A 53 -3.41 7.73 -11.37
C TYR A 53 -4.48 6.71 -11.77
N ILE A 54 -4.24 6.04 -12.89
CA ILE A 54 -5.10 4.98 -13.43
C ILE A 54 -4.35 3.65 -13.37
N TYR A 55 -4.95 2.68 -12.67
CA TYR A 55 -4.48 1.29 -12.74
C TYR A 55 -4.88 0.68 -14.09
N SER A 56 -3.89 0.45 -14.95
CA SER A 56 -4.14 0.11 -16.34
C SER A 56 -3.26 -1.01 -16.90
N ILE A 57 -2.60 -1.77 -16.03
CA ILE A 57 -1.64 -2.82 -16.41
C ILE A 57 -2.20 -3.82 -17.44
N TYR A 58 -3.50 -4.10 -17.39
CA TYR A 58 -4.16 -5.06 -18.28
C TYR A 58 -4.86 -4.42 -19.49
N LYS A 59 -4.77 -3.09 -19.64
CA LYS A 59 -5.37 -2.38 -20.79
C LYS A 59 -4.32 -2.09 -21.86
N LYS A 60 -4.63 -2.42 -23.12
CA LYS A 60 -3.82 -1.97 -24.27
C LYS A 60 -3.94 -0.45 -24.42
N ASN A 61 -2.81 0.23 -24.63
CA ASN A 61 -2.74 1.68 -24.90
C ASN A 61 -3.29 2.59 -23.79
N SER A 62 -3.12 2.22 -22.53
CA SER A 62 -3.52 3.07 -21.42
C SER A 62 -2.36 3.92 -20.91
N LEU A 63 -2.62 5.21 -20.71
CA LEU A 63 -1.73 6.11 -19.99
C LEU A 63 -1.93 5.88 -18.48
N ASN A 64 -0.85 5.87 -17.72
CA ASN A 64 -0.93 5.78 -16.25
C ASN A 64 -1.41 7.10 -15.63
N GLU A 65 -1.35 8.19 -16.37
CA GLU A 65 -1.84 9.51 -16.00
C GLU A 65 -2.63 10.12 -17.18
N LYS A 66 -3.74 10.77 -16.90
CA LYS A 66 -4.60 11.39 -17.91
C LYS A 66 -4.10 12.78 -18.33
N PHE A 67 -3.58 13.53 -17.38
CA PHE A 67 -3.20 14.93 -17.57
C PHE A 67 -1.68 15.15 -17.49
N LYS A 68 -1.18 16.02 -18.36
CA LYS A 68 0.16 16.58 -18.21
C LYS A 68 0.09 17.79 -17.28
N THR A 69 1.02 17.88 -16.34
CA THR A 69 1.20 19.06 -15.49
C THR A 69 2.61 19.60 -15.66
N SER A 70 2.76 20.92 -15.72
CA SER A 70 4.06 21.61 -15.83
C SER A 70 4.83 21.61 -14.50
N TYR A 71 4.18 21.23 -13.39
CA TYR A 71 4.77 21.33 -12.07
C TYR A 71 5.56 20.08 -11.68
N GLU A 72 6.82 20.31 -11.28
CA GLU A 72 7.70 19.27 -10.74
C GLU A 72 7.61 19.21 -9.21
N LEU A 73 7.30 18.02 -8.69
CA LEU A 73 7.30 17.78 -7.26
C LEU A 73 8.73 17.72 -6.72
N ASN A 74 8.97 18.30 -5.55
CA ASN A 74 10.23 18.07 -4.84
C ASN A 74 10.41 16.56 -4.52
N LYS A 75 11.66 16.16 -4.23
CA LYS A 75 12.02 14.76 -4.02
C LYS A 75 11.11 14.05 -3.02
N ASN A 76 10.86 14.65 -1.85
CA ASN A 76 10.04 14.01 -0.81
C ASN A 76 8.60 13.77 -1.27
N ASN A 77 8.00 14.74 -1.95
CA ASN A 77 6.63 14.64 -2.47
C ASN A 77 6.54 13.67 -3.64
N SER A 78 7.55 13.62 -4.49
CA SER A 78 7.66 12.63 -5.57
C SER A 78 7.73 11.21 -5.01
N GLU A 79 8.59 10.95 -4.02
CA GLU A 79 8.68 9.62 -3.40
C GLU A 79 7.41 9.24 -2.63
N LYS A 80 6.74 10.20 -2.00
CA LYS A 80 5.42 10.00 -1.40
C LYS A 80 4.40 9.54 -2.43
N LEU A 81 4.31 10.23 -3.57
CA LEU A 81 3.38 9.88 -4.64
C LEU A 81 3.68 8.48 -5.22
N LYS A 82 4.95 8.17 -5.49
CA LYS A 82 5.38 6.84 -5.94
C LYS A 82 4.97 5.74 -4.97
N SER A 83 5.08 6.00 -3.66
CA SER A 83 4.71 5.04 -2.62
C SER A 83 3.20 4.84 -2.55
N ILE A 84 2.42 5.90 -2.72
CA ILE A 84 0.95 5.81 -2.80
C ILE A 84 0.52 5.05 -4.06
N ASN A 85 1.17 5.28 -5.20
CA ASN A 85 0.89 4.54 -6.43
C ASN A 85 1.23 3.06 -6.28
N PHE A 86 2.34 2.72 -5.63
CA PHE A 86 2.69 1.34 -5.31
C PHE A 86 1.62 0.67 -4.43
N LEU A 87 1.11 1.38 -3.40
CA LEU A 87 -0.02 0.89 -2.61
C LEU A 87 -1.24 0.60 -3.49
N LYS A 88 -1.60 1.55 -4.36
CA LYS A 88 -2.75 1.39 -5.27
C LYS A 88 -2.57 0.20 -6.22
N GLU A 89 -1.36 -0.03 -6.74
CA GLU A 89 -1.05 -1.21 -7.53
C GLU A 89 -1.31 -2.50 -6.75
N LEU A 90 -0.81 -2.61 -5.53
CA LEU A 90 -0.98 -3.81 -4.71
C LEU A 90 -2.45 -4.14 -4.45
N VAL A 91 -3.26 -3.14 -4.10
CA VAL A 91 -4.68 -3.36 -3.77
C VAL A 91 -5.59 -3.47 -5.00
N SER A 92 -5.15 -3.01 -6.17
CA SER A 92 -5.92 -3.10 -7.41
C SER A 92 -5.79 -4.46 -8.09
N GLU A 93 -4.66 -5.15 -7.88
CA GLU A 93 -4.41 -6.47 -8.44
C GLU A 93 -5.37 -7.53 -7.90
N PRO A 94 -5.77 -8.50 -8.71
CA PRO A 94 -6.55 -9.64 -8.26
C PRO A 94 -5.70 -10.61 -7.42
N SER A 95 -6.35 -11.43 -6.59
CA SER A 95 -5.68 -12.32 -5.63
C SER A 95 -4.91 -13.47 -6.29
N ASN A 96 -5.23 -13.82 -7.54
CA ASN A 96 -4.42 -14.78 -8.29
C ASN A 96 -3.05 -14.21 -8.71
N ILE A 97 -2.89 -12.89 -8.65
CA ILE A 97 -1.65 -12.15 -8.92
C ILE A 97 -0.97 -11.73 -7.62
N ILE A 98 -1.73 -11.17 -6.65
CA ILE A 98 -1.23 -10.79 -5.33
C ILE A 98 -1.61 -11.84 -4.29
N TYR A 99 -0.64 -12.67 -3.95
CA TYR A 99 -0.68 -13.69 -2.91
C TYR A 99 0.61 -13.60 -2.06
N PRO A 100 0.76 -14.31 -0.94
CA PRO A 100 1.86 -14.08 -0.01
C PRO A 100 3.24 -13.99 -0.64
N GLN A 101 3.59 -14.92 -1.55
CA GLN A 101 4.92 -14.93 -2.18
C GLN A 101 5.11 -13.82 -3.20
N SER A 102 4.07 -13.49 -3.98
CA SER A 102 4.16 -12.42 -5.00
C SER A 102 4.18 -11.04 -4.35
N PHE A 103 3.41 -10.84 -3.25
CA PHE A 103 3.49 -9.63 -2.44
C PHE A 103 4.91 -9.39 -1.93
N VAL A 104 5.54 -10.41 -1.35
CA VAL A 104 6.94 -10.36 -0.92
C VAL A 104 7.84 -9.90 -2.05
N LYS A 105 7.79 -10.59 -3.21
CA LYS A 105 8.65 -10.27 -4.36
C LYS A 105 8.45 -8.83 -4.87
N ARG A 106 7.21 -8.36 -4.93
CA ARG A 106 6.92 -6.98 -5.37
C ARG A 106 7.44 -5.95 -4.37
N THR A 107 7.22 -6.17 -3.08
CA THR A 107 7.66 -5.27 -2.02
C THR A 107 9.18 -5.18 -1.95
N GLU A 108 9.89 -6.31 -2.05
CA GLU A 108 11.37 -6.33 -2.05
C GLU A 108 11.99 -5.52 -3.19
N LYS A 109 11.31 -5.45 -4.36
CA LYS A 109 11.78 -4.66 -5.50
C LYS A 109 11.61 -3.15 -5.32
N GLN A 110 10.68 -2.74 -4.47
CA GLN A 110 10.31 -1.33 -4.28
C GLN A 110 11.05 -0.65 -3.13
N ILE A 111 11.57 -1.42 -2.17
CA ILE A 111 12.22 -0.87 -0.98
C ILE A 111 13.71 -0.72 -1.21
N ASN A 112 14.25 0.41 -0.79
CA ASN A 112 15.69 0.69 -0.85
C ASN A 112 16.44 -0.16 0.20
N LYS A 113 16.99 -1.27 -0.26
CA LYS A 113 17.72 -2.24 0.59
C LYS A 113 19.02 -1.69 1.18
N SER A 114 19.52 -0.53 0.73
CA SER A 114 20.65 0.13 1.37
C SER A 114 20.27 0.80 2.70
N LYS A 115 19.00 1.12 2.90
CA LYS A 115 18.44 1.84 4.05
C LYS A 115 17.57 0.99 4.98
N VAL A 116 17.08 -0.15 4.50
CA VAL A 116 16.16 -1.03 5.24
C VAL A 116 16.63 -2.48 5.15
N ASN A 117 16.67 -3.16 6.29
CA ASN A 117 16.78 -4.60 6.34
C ASN A 117 15.39 -5.21 6.09
N ILE A 118 15.34 -6.23 5.26
CA ILE A 118 14.12 -7.01 5.03
C ILE A 118 14.42 -8.45 5.43
N LYS A 119 13.61 -8.99 6.35
CA LYS A 119 13.67 -10.39 6.74
C LYS A 119 12.36 -11.07 6.40
N ILE A 120 12.45 -12.23 5.76
CA ILE A 120 11.29 -13.00 5.31
C ILE A 120 11.25 -14.32 6.07
N LEU A 121 10.12 -14.57 6.73
CA LEU A 121 9.85 -15.83 7.38
C LEU A 121 8.95 -16.68 6.46
N ASP A 122 9.43 -17.86 6.14
CA ASP A 122 8.65 -18.90 5.49
C ASP A 122 7.80 -19.69 6.50
N GLN A 123 6.96 -20.58 6.03
CA GLN A 123 6.08 -21.39 6.87
C GLN A 123 6.84 -22.17 7.96
N LYS A 124 8.04 -22.70 7.66
CA LYS A 124 8.83 -23.45 8.64
C LYS A 124 9.30 -22.56 9.78
N LYS A 125 9.80 -21.35 9.45
CA LYS A 125 10.23 -20.36 10.46
C LYS A 125 9.04 -19.84 11.27
N ILE A 126 7.89 -19.58 10.62
CA ILE A 126 6.65 -19.15 11.26
C ILE A 126 6.21 -20.19 12.29
N LYS A 127 6.22 -21.48 11.92
CA LYS A 127 5.91 -22.59 12.84
C LYS A 127 6.90 -22.67 14.01
N LYS A 128 8.21 -22.53 13.73
CA LYS A 128 9.24 -22.59 14.76
C LYS A 128 9.12 -21.52 15.83
N ILE A 129 8.67 -20.30 15.45
CA ILE A 129 8.49 -19.18 16.40
C ILE A 129 7.09 -19.14 17.03
N GLY A 130 6.20 -20.07 16.67
CA GLY A 130 4.90 -20.24 17.32
C GLY A 130 3.83 -19.23 16.90
N LEU A 131 3.85 -18.68 15.68
CA LEU A 131 2.78 -17.83 15.15
C LEU A 131 1.57 -18.69 14.69
N ASN A 132 0.98 -19.43 15.64
CA ASN A 132 -0.03 -20.45 15.38
C ASN A 132 -1.32 -19.84 14.79
N CYS A 133 -1.76 -18.67 15.25
CA CYS A 133 -2.96 -18.01 14.69
C CYS A 133 -2.78 -17.68 13.21
N LEU A 134 -1.58 -17.26 12.79
CA LEU A 134 -1.31 -17.00 11.38
C LEU A 134 -1.31 -18.28 10.54
N LEU A 135 -0.75 -19.38 11.10
CA LEU A 135 -0.79 -20.69 10.47
C LEU A 135 -2.22 -21.22 10.33
N ALA A 136 -3.04 -21.07 11.37
CA ALA A 136 -4.42 -21.49 11.39
C ALA A 136 -5.24 -20.86 10.25
N VAL A 137 -5.12 -19.54 10.05
CA VAL A 137 -5.79 -18.85 8.95
C VAL A 137 -5.34 -19.34 7.58
N SER A 138 -4.06 -19.71 7.43
CA SER A 138 -3.50 -20.17 6.15
C SER A 138 -3.69 -21.65 5.86
N GLN A 139 -4.23 -22.41 6.80
CA GLN A 139 -4.24 -23.88 6.80
C GLN A 139 -5.01 -24.46 5.60
N GLY A 140 -6.10 -23.80 5.18
CA GLY A 140 -6.88 -24.20 4.01
C GLY A 140 -6.38 -23.65 2.67
N SER A 141 -5.23 -22.96 2.63
CA SER A 141 -4.71 -22.41 1.36
C SER A 141 -3.58 -23.26 0.79
N ALA A 142 -3.61 -23.47 -0.53
CA ALA A 142 -2.47 -24.03 -1.27
C ALA A 142 -1.25 -23.09 -1.27
N ARG A 143 -1.42 -21.82 -0.90
CA ARG A 143 -0.36 -20.81 -0.86
C ARG A 143 0.18 -20.66 0.55
N GLN A 144 1.46 -20.97 0.71
CA GLN A 144 2.11 -20.91 2.00
C GLN A 144 2.16 -19.49 2.57
N PRO A 145 1.99 -19.31 3.90
CA PRO A 145 2.09 -18.04 4.57
C PRO A 145 3.50 -17.44 4.49
N ARG A 146 3.57 -16.12 4.63
CA ARG A 146 4.83 -15.38 4.79
C ARG A 146 4.68 -14.33 5.87
N VAL A 147 5.79 -14.02 6.54
CA VAL A 147 5.91 -12.80 7.34
C VAL A 147 7.06 -11.99 6.78
N MET A 148 6.86 -10.69 6.57
CA MET A 148 7.94 -9.76 6.24
C MET A 148 8.17 -8.86 7.44
N GLU A 149 9.42 -8.79 7.87
CA GLU A 149 9.92 -7.87 8.88
C GLU A 149 10.80 -6.82 8.18
N PHE A 150 10.61 -5.57 8.53
CA PHE A 150 11.38 -4.44 8.02
C PHE A 150 12.01 -3.72 9.20
N SER A 151 13.27 -3.32 9.08
CA SER A 151 13.91 -2.45 10.06
C SER A 151 14.85 -1.46 9.37
N LYS A 152 14.79 -0.19 9.81
CA LYS A 152 15.71 0.83 9.36
C LYS A 152 17.15 0.39 9.67
N LYS A 153 18.05 0.57 8.72
CA LYS A 153 19.48 0.37 8.93
C LYS A 153 20.07 1.60 9.62
N ASP A 154 20.01 1.62 10.93
CA ASP A 154 20.65 2.61 11.78
C ASP A 154 21.28 1.92 13.00
N ASN A 155 21.98 2.70 13.81
CA ASN A 155 22.62 2.20 15.03
C ASN A 155 21.68 2.26 16.25
N SER A 156 20.40 2.52 16.06
CA SER A 156 19.43 2.58 17.15
C SER A 156 19.18 1.19 17.72
N LYS A 157 19.21 1.08 19.06
CA LYS A 157 18.81 -0.14 19.78
C LYS A 157 17.29 -0.25 19.95
N ASN A 158 16.59 0.88 19.82
CA ASN A 158 15.15 0.97 20.04
C ASN A 158 14.44 1.34 18.74
N VAL A 159 13.21 0.89 18.62
CA VAL A 159 12.29 1.26 17.53
C VAL A 159 11.32 2.30 18.08
N ASP A 160 11.32 3.50 17.49
CA ASP A 160 10.41 4.57 17.89
C ASP A 160 9.00 4.34 17.34
N VAL A 161 8.89 3.79 16.13
CA VAL A 161 7.61 3.53 15.46
C VAL A 161 7.62 2.15 14.82
N LEU A 162 6.63 1.32 15.18
CA LEU A 162 6.37 0.02 14.55
C LEU A 162 5.09 0.06 13.74
N PHE A 163 5.19 -0.24 12.45
CA PHE A 163 4.04 -0.40 11.55
C PHE A 163 3.65 -1.87 11.48
N VAL A 164 2.37 -2.18 11.77
CA VAL A 164 1.85 -3.54 11.70
C VAL A 164 0.74 -3.59 10.65
N GLY A 165 0.84 -4.50 9.68
CA GLY A 165 -0.08 -4.60 8.57
C GLY A 165 -0.76 -5.97 8.47
N LYS A 166 -2.11 -5.99 8.40
CA LYS A 166 -2.89 -7.17 8.03
C LYS A 166 -2.71 -7.45 6.54
N GLY A 167 -2.36 -8.70 6.19
CA GLY A 167 -2.09 -9.12 4.82
C GLY A 167 -2.81 -10.39 4.42
N VAL A 168 -4.13 -10.45 4.60
CA VAL A 168 -4.94 -11.55 4.07
C VAL A 168 -5.19 -11.27 2.60
N CYS A 169 -4.42 -11.93 1.72
CA CYS A 169 -4.42 -11.66 0.26
C CYS A 169 -5.76 -11.99 -0.40
N PHE A 170 -6.48 -12.94 0.15
CA PHE A 170 -7.90 -13.19 -0.11
C PHE A 170 -8.55 -13.84 1.11
N ASP A 171 -9.73 -13.36 1.49
CA ASP A 171 -10.48 -13.86 2.65
C ASP A 171 -11.85 -14.37 2.22
N SER A 172 -11.93 -15.68 1.92
CA SER A 172 -13.21 -16.34 1.66
C SER A 172 -14.03 -16.61 2.93
N GLY A 173 -13.42 -16.42 4.11
CA GLY A 173 -13.97 -16.85 5.42
C GLY A 173 -13.54 -18.26 5.82
N GLY A 174 -12.92 -19.03 4.92
CA GLY A 174 -12.57 -20.45 5.19
C GLY A 174 -13.80 -21.33 5.27
N ILE A 175 -13.88 -22.21 6.28
CA ILE A 175 -15.05 -23.06 6.52
C ILE A 175 -16.31 -22.23 6.83
N SER A 176 -16.17 -21.13 7.57
CA SER A 176 -17.23 -20.13 7.77
C SER A 176 -17.31 -19.20 6.55
N ILE A 177 -17.68 -19.76 5.39
CA ILE A 177 -17.62 -19.08 4.11
C ILE A 177 -18.50 -17.82 4.08
N LYS A 178 -17.97 -16.75 3.55
CA LYS A 178 -18.69 -15.49 3.34
C LYS A 178 -19.73 -15.61 2.23
N PRO A 179 -20.80 -14.78 2.23
CA PRO A 179 -21.70 -14.67 1.08
C PRO A 179 -20.95 -14.32 -0.20
N SER A 180 -21.39 -14.86 -1.34
CA SER A 180 -20.76 -14.57 -2.64
C SER A 180 -20.86 -13.10 -3.06
N ALA A 181 -21.94 -12.42 -2.69
CA ALA A 181 -22.12 -11.00 -2.95
C ALA A 181 -21.06 -10.17 -2.20
N GLY A 182 -20.21 -9.44 -2.96
CA GLY A 182 -19.12 -8.63 -2.41
C GLY A 182 -17.86 -9.43 -2.02
N MET A 183 -17.83 -10.74 -2.23
CA MET A 183 -16.65 -11.54 -1.88
C MET A 183 -15.43 -11.14 -2.73
N GLU A 184 -15.63 -10.64 -3.94
CA GLU A 184 -14.57 -10.10 -4.81
C GLU A 184 -13.81 -8.94 -4.18
N GLU A 185 -14.43 -8.18 -3.26
CA GLU A 185 -13.79 -7.10 -2.51
C GLU A 185 -12.78 -7.63 -1.48
N MET A 186 -12.85 -8.90 -1.12
CA MET A 186 -11.90 -9.53 -0.19
C MET A 186 -10.47 -9.63 -0.73
N LYS A 187 -10.23 -9.28 -1.99
CA LYS A 187 -8.90 -8.99 -2.51
C LYS A 187 -8.23 -7.80 -1.81
N TRP A 188 -9.01 -6.93 -1.16
CA TRP A 188 -8.52 -5.75 -0.42
C TRP A 188 -8.17 -6.04 1.04
N ASP A 189 -8.41 -7.25 1.52
CA ASP A 189 -8.17 -7.63 2.92
C ASP A 189 -6.68 -7.69 3.29
N MET A 190 -5.82 -7.40 2.35
CA MET A 190 -4.38 -7.17 2.50
C MET A 190 -4.00 -5.68 2.48
N GLY A 191 -4.95 -4.77 2.48
CA GLY A 191 -4.71 -3.32 2.42
C GLY A 191 -3.80 -2.80 3.53
N GLY A 192 -3.92 -3.33 4.75
CA GLY A 192 -3.03 -2.98 5.86
C GLY A 192 -1.56 -3.32 5.58
N ALA A 193 -1.28 -4.48 4.99
CA ALA A 193 0.07 -4.86 4.57
C ALA A 193 0.57 -3.95 3.43
N ALA A 194 -0.30 -3.61 2.47
CA ALA A 194 0.04 -2.71 1.37
C ALA A 194 0.38 -1.29 1.87
N VAL A 195 -0.39 -0.76 2.84
CA VAL A 195 -0.09 0.52 3.49
C VAL A 195 1.25 0.46 4.22
N THR A 196 1.50 -0.57 5.01
CA THR A 196 2.79 -0.75 5.71
C THR A 196 3.96 -0.81 4.73
N ALA A 197 3.86 -1.61 3.66
CA ALA A 197 4.89 -1.70 2.63
C ALA A 197 5.15 -0.35 1.94
N ALA A 198 4.09 0.41 1.63
CA ALA A 198 4.20 1.73 1.02
C ALA A 198 4.83 2.77 1.96
N ILE A 199 4.50 2.74 3.26
CA ILE A 199 5.14 3.59 4.27
C ILE A 199 6.63 3.27 4.36
N ILE A 200 7.00 2.00 4.49
CA ILE A 200 8.41 1.57 4.55
C ILE A 200 9.16 1.98 3.28
N LYS A 201 8.54 1.80 2.08
CA LYS A 201 9.10 2.31 0.83
C LYS A 201 9.40 3.80 0.90
N TYR A 202 8.43 4.61 1.29
CA TYR A 202 8.58 6.06 1.40
C TYR A 202 9.69 6.43 2.39
N LEU A 203 9.68 5.86 3.61
CA LEU A 203 10.66 6.15 4.64
C LEU A 203 12.08 5.70 4.24
N SER A 204 12.21 4.70 3.38
CA SER A 204 13.51 4.26 2.87
C SER A 204 14.16 5.26 1.88
N GLU A 205 13.38 6.17 1.31
CA GLU A 205 13.86 7.14 0.31
C GLU A 205 14.12 8.54 0.90
N ILE A 206 13.56 8.83 2.06
CA ILE A 206 13.71 10.12 2.72
C ILE A 206 14.63 10.04 3.93
N LYS A 207 15.13 11.19 4.40
CA LYS A 207 15.86 11.30 5.67
C LYS A 207 14.85 11.32 6.82
N THR A 208 15.03 10.45 7.80
CA THR A 208 14.22 10.40 9.03
C THR A 208 15.11 10.58 10.25
N ASN A 209 14.59 11.27 11.27
CA ASN A 209 15.24 11.49 12.56
C ASN A 209 14.76 10.52 13.66
N PHE A 210 14.00 9.50 13.29
CA PHE A 210 13.49 8.46 14.17
C PHE A 210 13.80 7.08 13.60
N SER A 211 13.84 6.07 14.46
CA SER A 211 13.97 4.67 14.07
C SER A 211 12.60 4.06 13.83
N TYR A 212 12.50 3.20 12.81
CA TYR A 212 11.25 2.57 12.46
C TYR A 212 11.42 1.10 12.06
N ALA A 213 10.37 0.36 12.29
CA ALA A 213 10.24 -1.01 11.83
C ALA A 213 8.84 -1.25 11.25
N GLY A 214 8.69 -2.34 10.53
CA GLY A 214 7.40 -2.80 10.03
C GLY A 214 7.30 -4.31 10.10
N ILE A 215 6.08 -4.82 10.27
CA ILE A 215 5.78 -6.25 10.18
C ILE A 215 4.46 -6.46 9.46
N VAL A 216 4.43 -7.41 8.53
CA VAL A 216 3.22 -7.81 7.82
C VAL A 216 3.11 -9.33 7.81
N GLY A 217 1.94 -9.83 8.21
CA GLY A 217 1.58 -11.25 8.09
C GLY A 217 0.77 -11.44 6.80
N LEU A 218 1.23 -12.34 5.94
CA LEU A 218 0.67 -12.58 4.62
C LEU A 218 0.12 -14.00 4.53
N VAL A 219 -1.18 -14.14 4.31
CA VAL A 219 -1.91 -15.41 4.24
C VAL A 219 -3.02 -15.32 3.20
N GLU A 220 -3.64 -16.46 2.90
CA GLU A 220 -4.97 -16.56 2.31
C GLU A 220 -5.85 -17.39 3.22
N ASN A 221 -7.11 -17.01 3.39
CA ASN A 221 -8.12 -17.74 4.13
C ASN A 221 -9.07 -18.43 3.16
N MET A 222 -8.86 -19.73 2.95
CA MET A 222 -9.57 -20.51 1.93
C MET A 222 -10.25 -21.73 2.56
N PRO A 223 -11.41 -22.16 2.02
CA PRO A 223 -12.05 -23.41 2.42
C PRO A 223 -11.29 -24.60 1.83
N ASP A 224 -11.02 -25.59 2.67
CA ASP A 224 -10.35 -26.84 2.29
C ASP A 224 -10.60 -27.89 3.35
N GLY A 225 -10.31 -29.17 3.07
CA GLY A 225 -10.42 -30.26 4.05
C GLY A 225 -9.49 -30.11 5.27
N GLU A 226 -8.40 -29.35 5.13
CA GLU A 226 -7.45 -29.05 6.20
C GLU A 226 -7.70 -27.68 6.86
N ALA A 227 -8.70 -26.91 6.38
CA ALA A 227 -8.99 -25.58 6.92
C ALA A 227 -9.44 -25.66 8.38
N GLN A 228 -9.08 -24.66 9.16
CA GLN A 228 -9.50 -24.55 10.56
C GLN A 228 -11.02 -24.45 10.65
N ARG A 229 -11.61 -25.26 11.55
CA ARG A 229 -13.04 -25.26 11.81
C ARG A 229 -13.40 -24.31 12.95
N PRO A 230 -14.61 -23.77 12.99
CA PRO A 230 -15.10 -23.03 14.16
C PRO A 230 -14.98 -23.90 15.44
N GLY A 231 -14.29 -23.35 16.43
CA GLY A 231 -14.06 -24.03 17.72
C GLY A 231 -12.74 -24.82 17.85
N ASP A 232 -11.95 -24.91 16.76
CA ASP A 232 -10.62 -25.53 16.85
C ASP A 232 -9.63 -24.64 17.61
#